data_31dc6f7aef1582b3e8374193a839c294
#
_entry.id   31dc6f7aef1582b3e8374193a839c294
#
_cell.length_a   1.000
_cell.length_b   1.000
_cell.length_c   1.000
_cell.angle_alpha   90.00
_cell.angle_beta   90.00
_cell.angle_gamma   90.00
#
_symmetry.space_group_name_H-M   'P 1'
#
loop_
_entity.id
_entity.type
_entity.pdbx_description
1 polymer ?
#
loop_
_entity_poly.entity_id
_entity_poly.type
_entity_poly.pdbx_seq_one_letter_code
_entity_poly.pdbx_strand_id
1 'polypeptide(L)' 'MKGFRSFSEWRKALTVRCGIRLTPEYARQRIGALQNPADRSTAEFVKCYGEPYLRQVIAWFEQAERKEAR' A
#
# COMPACT_ATOMS: atom_id res chain seq x y z
N MET A 1 12.80 -11.18 -6.52
CA MET A 1 12.47 -10.20 -5.52
C MET A 1 11.00 -9.86 -5.51
N LYS A 2 10.41 -9.84 -4.34
CA LYS A 2 8.96 -9.79 -4.25
C LYS A 2 8.36 -8.45 -3.89
N GLY A 3 9.13 -7.42 -3.79
CA GLY A 3 8.58 -6.11 -3.41
C GLY A 3 9.16 -5.01 -4.23
N PHE A 4 8.60 -3.83 -4.03
CA PHE A 4 9.10 -2.65 -4.72
C PHE A 4 10.16 -1.98 -3.86
N ARG A 5 11.08 -1.30 -4.51
CA ARG A 5 12.20 -0.68 -3.81
C ARG A 5 11.95 0.77 -3.44
N SER A 6 11.00 1.41 -4.10
CA SER A 6 10.77 2.81 -3.87
C SER A 6 9.29 3.12 -4.00
N PHE A 7 8.92 4.26 -3.43
CA PHE A 7 7.57 4.76 -3.56
C PHE A 7 7.17 4.93 -5.03
N SER A 8 8.09 5.45 -5.83
CA SER A 8 7.80 5.67 -7.26
C SER A 8 7.47 4.37 -7.98
N GLU A 9 8.25 3.32 -7.76
CA GLU A 9 7.98 2.03 -8.37
C GLU A 9 6.63 1.48 -7.93
N TRP A 10 6.37 1.55 -6.64
CA TRP A 10 5.14 1.05 -6.08
C TRP A 10 3.94 1.81 -6.63
N ARG A 11 4.03 3.13 -6.64
CA ARG A 11 2.94 3.97 -7.14
C ARG A 11 2.67 3.70 -8.62
N LYS A 12 3.73 3.55 -9.39
CA LYS A 12 3.60 3.28 -10.81
C LYS A 12 2.92 1.93 -11.06
N ALA A 13 3.28 0.92 -10.26
CA ALA A 13 2.66 -0.39 -10.39
C ALA A 13 1.16 -0.32 -10.10
N LEU A 14 0.77 0.40 -9.06
CA LEU A 14 -0.65 0.52 -8.73
C LEU A 14 -1.41 1.27 -9.81
N THR A 15 -0.89 2.39 -10.25
CA THR A 15 -1.65 3.27 -11.14
C THR A 15 -1.60 2.82 -12.59
N VAL A 16 -0.47 2.28 -13.03
CA VAL A 16 -0.29 1.89 -14.43
C VAL A 16 -0.65 0.43 -14.65
N ARG A 17 -0.06 -0.47 -13.88
CA ARG A 17 -0.29 -1.90 -14.11
C ARG A 17 -1.66 -2.36 -13.64
N CYS A 18 -2.08 -1.90 -12.47
CA CYS A 18 -3.35 -2.33 -11.89
C CYS A 18 -4.49 -1.39 -12.23
N GLY A 19 -4.19 -0.23 -12.80
CA GLY A 19 -5.22 0.73 -13.15
C GLY A 19 -5.96 1.32 -11.97
N ILE A 20 -5.33 1.32 -10.79
CA ILE A 20 -5.95 1.82 -9.58
C ILE A 20 -5.79 3.34 -9.52
N ARG A 21 -6.90 4.03 -9.21
CA ARG A 21 -6.83 5.46 -8.99
C ARG A 21 -6.39 5.71 -7.56
N LEU A 22 -5.20 6.24 -7.41
CA LEU A 22 -4.60 6.45 -6.09
C LEU A 22 -5.05 7.79 -5.52
N THR A 23 -6.23 7.80 -4.91
CA THR A 23 -6.78 8.99 -4.27
C THR A 23 -6.47 8.95 -2.78
N PRO A 24 -6.56 10.12 -2.09
CA PRO A 24 -6.39 10.12 -0.63
C PRO A 24 -7.36 9.19 0.08
N GLU A 25 -8.59 9.12 -0.41
CA GLU A 25 -9.61 8.25 0.17
C GLU A 25 -9.22 6.79 0.03
N TYR A 26 -8.76 6.40 -1.16
CA TYR A 26 -8.33 5.04 -1.38
C TYR A 26 -7.16 4.68 -0.48
N ALA A 27 -6.17 5.58 -0.40
CA ALA A 27 -5.00 5.35 0.45
C ALA A 27 -5.41 5.18 1.91
N ARG A 28 -6.34 6.01 2.38
CA ARG A 28 -6.81 5.94 3.76
C ARG A 28 -7.51 4.61 4.05
N GLN A 29 -8.34 4.17 3.12
CA GLN A 29 -9.02 2.88 3.26
C GLN A 29 -8.03 1.73 3.33
N ARG A 30 -7.01 1.76 2.47
CA ARG A 30 -6.03 0.68 2.46
C ARG A 30 -5.17 0.69 3.73
N ILE A 31 -4.83 1.88 4.23
CA ILE A 31 -4.08 1.97 5.47
C ILE A 31 -4.88 1.32 6.61
N GLY A 32 -6.16 1.64 6.69
CA GLY A 32 -7.01 1.05 7.72
C GLY A 32 -7.06 -0.46 7.64
N ALA A 33 -7.21 -1.00 6.43
CA ALA A 33 -7.26 -2.44 6.25
C ALA A 33 -5.91 -3.09 6.60
N LEU A 34 -4.82 -2.47 6.17
CA LEU A 34 -3.49 -3.03 6.40
C LEU A 34 -3.08 -2.97 7.87
N GLN A 35 -3.67 -2.08 8.64
CA GLN A 35 -3.40 -2.00 10.07
C GLN A 35 -4.29 -2.92 10.89
N ASN A 36 -5.23 -3.58 10.26
CA ASN A 36 -6.17 -4.48 10.95
C ASN A 36 -5.68 -5.92 10.81
N PRO A 37 -5.17 -6.54 11.89
CA PRO A 37 -4.65 -7.91 11.81
C PRO A 37 -5.73 -8.95 11.54
N ALA A 38 -6.99 -8.60 11.77
CA ALA A 38 -8.10 -9.51 11.49
C ALA A 38 -8.52 -9.48 10.02
N ASP A 39 -8.03 -8.52 9.25
CA ASP A 39 -8.34 -8.43 7.83
C ASP A 39 -7.65 -9.56 7.09
N ARG A 40 -8.42 -10.29 6.28
CA ARG A 40 -7.91 -11.46 5.60
C ARG A 40 -6.81 -11.12 4.59
N SER A 41 -7.01 -10.06 3.83
CA SER A 41 -6.00 -9.70 2.84
C SER A 41 -4.71 -9.22 3.51
N THR A 42 -4.80 -8.59 4.68
CA THR A 42 -3.62 -8.21 5.44
C THR A 42 -2.86 -9.44 5.92
N ALA A 43 -3.58 -10.42 6.45
CA ALA A 43 -2.95 -11.66 6.92
C ALA A 43 -2.23 -12.36 5.77
N GLU A 44 -2.85 -12.40 4.59
CA GLU A 44 -2.24 -13.02 3.43
C GLU A 44 -1.05 -12.24 2.93
N PHE A 45 -1.12 -10.91 3.00
CA PHE A 45 0.00 -10.07 2.62
C PHE A 45 1.21 -10.36 3.50
N VAL A 46 1.00 -10.41 4.82
CA VAL A 46 2.09 -10.69 5.75
C VAL A 46 2.69 -12.06 5.50
N LYS A 47 1.84 -13.03 5.19
CA LYS A 47 2.30 -14.38 4.89
C LYS A 47 3.20 -14.41 3.66
N CYS A 48 2.90 -13.60 2.65
CA CYS A 48 3.65 -13.59 1.41
C CYS A 48 4.89 -12.71 1.47
N TYR A 49 4.82 -11.57 2.15
CA TYR A 49 5.87 -10.56 2.09
C TYR A 49 6.53 -10.25 3.42
N GLY A 50 5.87 -10.58 4.53
CA GLY A 50 6.41 -10.31 5.84
C GLY A 50 5.99 -8.96 6.39
N GLU A 51 6.12 -8.82 7.73
CA GLU A 51 5.71 -7.60 8.41
C GLU A 51 6.53 -6.36 8.06
N PRO A 52 7.86 -6.47 7.89
CA PRO A 52 8.62 -5.27 7.53
C PRO A 52 8.15 -4.64 6.22
N TYR A 53 7.80 -5.47 5.25
CA TYR A 53 7.31 -4.94 3.98
C TYR A 53 5.90 -4.37 4.13
N LEU A 54 5.09 -4.97 5.01
CA LEU A 54 3.76 -4.42 5.31
C LEU A 54 3.87 -3.00 5.84
N ARG A 55 4.78 -2.76 6.77
CA ARG A 55 4.99 -1.42 7.30
C ARG A 55 5.46 -0.46 6.23
N GLN A 56 6.31 -0.93 5.33
CA GLN A 56 6.78 -0.10 4.23
C GLN A 56 5.63 0.30 3.32
N VAL A 57 4.74 -0.62 3.00
CA VAL A 57 3.59 -0.33 2.15
C VAL A 57 2.63 0.64 2.83
N ILE A 58 2.43 0.47 4.13
CA ILE A 58 1.61 1.43 4.88
C ILE A 58 2.21 2.82 4.80
N ALA A 59 3.52 2.92 4.97
CA ALA A 59 4.19 4.22 4.87
C ALA A 59 4.03 4.83 3.48
N TRP A 60 4.07 4.00 2.45
CA TRP A 60 3.87 4.48 1.08
C TRP A 60 2.45 4.99 0.88
N PHE A 61 1.46 4.29 1.43
CA PHE A 61 0.08 4.78 1.35
C PHE A 61 -0.09 6.09 2.10
N GLU A 62 0.57 6.24 3.25
CA GLU A 62 0.54 7.49 4.00
C GLU A 62 1.16 8.61 3.19
N GLN A 63 2.27 8.34 2.53
CA GLN A 63 2.91 9.31 1.66
C GLN A 63 2.02 9.69 0.49
N ALA A 64 1.35 8.70 -0.10
CA ALA A 64 0.43 8.95 -1.20
C ALA A 64 -0.76 9.80 -0.75
N GLU A 65 -1.27 9.53 0.44
CA GLU A 65 -2.38 10.31 0.97
C GLU A 65 -2.01 11.79 1.07
N ARG A 66 -0.81 12.07 1.56
CA ARG A 66 -0.36 13.45 1.66
C ARG A 66 -0.14 14.10 0.30
N LYS A 67 0.44 13.36 -0.63
CA LYS A 67 0.75 13.92 -1.95
C LYS A 67 -0.48 14.12 -2.80
N GLU A 68 -1.40 13.18 -2.77
CA GLU A 68 -2.59 13.24 -3.62
C GLU A 68 -3.68 14.13 -3.01
N ALA A 69 -3.51 14.56 -1.77
CA ALA A 69 -4.49 15.40 -1.10
C ALA A 69 -4.46 16.86 -1.56
N ARG A 70 -3.52 17.24 -2.37
CA ARG A 70 -3.39 18.61 -2.87
C ARG A 70 -4.41 18.95 -3.93
#